data_72b39617833405215b4d2d18de365580
#
_entry.id   72b39617833405215b4d2d18de365580
#
_cell.length_a   1.000
_cell.length_b   1.000
_cell.length_c   1.000
_cell.angle_alpha   90.00
_cell.angle_beta   90.00
_cell.angle_gamma   90.00
#
_symmetry.space_group_name_H-M   'P 1'
#
loop_
_entity.id
_entity.type
_entity.pdbx_description
1 polymer ?
#
loop_
_entity_poly.entity_id
_entity_poly.type
_entity_poly.pdbx_seq_one_letter_code
_entity_poly.pdbx_strand_id
1 'polypeptide(L)'
;MMSNWYDKYMTIYGKPFTEVPQSVIDETRERLARLQSSEPLASIVVIGYNEETHLQACLWAISEIQCKYPVEIIGVDNDSKDRTAEIYEKSGIPYFTEYQHSCG
;
A
#
# COMPACT_ATOMS: atom_id res chain seq x y z
N MET A 1 18.41 18.48 15.34
CA MET A 1 18.43 17.74 14.07
C MET A 1 17.01 17.36 13.68
N MET A 2 16.61 17.70 12.49
CA MET A 2 15.25 17.39 12.02
C MET A 2 15.23 16.04 11.30
N SER A 3 14.32 15.16 11.71
CA SER A 3 14.10 13.90 11.01
C SER A 3 13.46 14.18 9.67
N ASN A 4 13.82 13.39 8.66
CA ASN A 4 13.13 13.42 7.40
C ASN A 4 11.74 12.78 7.56
N TRP A 5 10.76 13.29 6.84
CA TRP A 5 9.38 12.78 6.92
C TRP A 5 9.28 11.29 6.59
N TYR A 6 10.21 10.75 5.81
CA TYR A 6 10.19 9.36 5.37
C TYR A 6 10.93 8.41 6.32
N ASP A 7 11.59 8.93 7.37
CA ASP A 7 12.42 8.08 8.24
C ASP A 7 11.66 6.91 8.84
N LYS A 8 10.41 7.14 9.26
CA LYS A 8 9.65 6.04 9.87
C LYS A 8 9.30 4.94 8.87
N TYR A 9 9.07 5.28 7.61
CA TYR A 9 8.76 4.28 6.59
C TYR A 9 9.99 3.45 6.25
N MET A 10 11.17 4.05 6.37
CA MET A 10 12.42 3.35 6.13
C MET A 10 12.71 2.27 7.16
N THR A 11 12.02 2.29 8.29
CA THR A 11 12.20 1.23 9.30
C THR A 11 11.77 -0.14 8.76
N ILE A 12 10.88 -0.17 7.79
CA ILE A 12 10.40 -1.42 7.19
C ILE A 12 10.75 -1.54 5.69
N TYR A 13 11.19 -0.45 5.09
CA TYR A 13 11.52 -0.44 3.66
C TYR A 13 12.69 -1.38 3.37
N GLY A 14 12.53 -2.24 2.37
CA GLY A 14 13.55 -3.19 1.99
C GLY A 14 13.58 -4.46 2.82
N LYS A 15 12.70 -4.60 3.82
CA LYS A 15 12.64 -5.77 4.67
C LYS A 15 11.56 -6.74 4.21
N PRO A 16 11.75 -8.05 4.42
CA PRO A 16 10.70 -9.02 4.12
C PRO A 16 9.42 -8.69 4.88
N PHE A 17 8.28 -9.01 4.28
CA PHE A 17 6.99 -8.74 4.91
C PHE A 17 6.86 -9.42 6.27
N THR A 18 7.48 -10.58 6.45
CA THR A 18 7.46 -11.30 7.73
C THR A 18 8.12 -10.52 8.86
N GLU A 19 8.95 -9.53 8.54
CA GLU A 19 9.61 -8.69 9.55
C GLU A 19 8.88 -7.39 9.83
N VAL A 20 7.76 -7.14 9.14
CA VAL A 20 6.96 -5.92 9.37
C VAL A 20 6.16 -6.12 10.66
N PRO A 21 6.24 -5.18 11.62
CA PRO A 21 5.45 -5.28 12.84
C PRO A 21 3.96 -5.32 12.56
N GLN A 22 3.24 -6.16 13.29
CA GLN A 22 1.79 -6.27 13.12
C GLN A 22 1.09 -4.93 13.39
N SER A 23 1.64 -4.13 14.31
CA SER A 23 1.09 -2.81 14.59
C SER A 23 1.10 -1.89 13.37
N VAL A 24 2.12 -2.01 12.51
CA VAL A 24 2.18 -1.23 11.28
C VAL A 24 1.12 -1.69 10.29
N ILE A 25 0.94 -2.99 10.17
CA ILE A 25 -0.08 -3.57 9.27
C ILE A 25 -1.47 -3.11 9.71
N ASP A 26 -1.75 -3.20 11.01
CA ASP A 26 -3.06 -2.80 11.55
C ASP A 26 -3.32 -1.32 11.39
N GLU A 27 -2.32 -0.49 11.68
CA GLU A 27 -2.43 0.96 11.53
C GLU A 27 -2.68 1.36 10.07
N THR A 28 -1.93 0.76 9.17
CA THR A 28 -2.09 1.01 7.73
C THR A 28 -3.50 0.66 7.29
N ARG A 29 -3.98 -0.52 7.67
CA ARG A 29 -5.31 -0.99 7.30
C ARG A 29 -6.40 -0.04 7.81
N GLU A 30 -6.32 0.36 9.07
CA GLU A 30 -7.29 1.25 9.67
C GLU A 30 -7.33 2.60 8.97
N ARG A 31 -6.17 3.18 8.70
CA ARG A 31 -6.09 4.48 8.05
C ARG A 31 -6.52 4.45 6.60
N LEU A 32 -6.17 3.40 5.87
CA LEU A 32 -6.64 3.24 4.49
C LEU A 32 -8.16 3.12 4.45
N ALA A 33 -8.75 2.40 5.40
CA ALA A 33 -10.19 2.27 5.47
C ALA A 33 -10.87 3.63 5.66
N ARG A 34 -10.26 4.53 6.42
CA ARG A 34 -10.80 5.88 6.62
C ARG A 34 -10.68 6.74 5.36
N LEU A 35 -9.69 6.49 4.54
CA LEU A 35 -9.51 7.24 3.30
C LEU A 35 -10.45 6.81 2.19
N GLN A 36 -10.91 5.55 2.21
CA GLN A 36 -11.78 5.04 1.15
C GLN A 36 -13.12 5.75 1.16
N SER A 37 -13.49 6.29 0.01
CA SER A 37 -14.80 6.92 -0.18
C SER A 37 -15.68 6.04 -1.06
N SER A 38 -16.98 6.00 -0.77
CA SER A 38 -17.94 5.31 -1.62
C SER A 38 -18.30 6.13 -2.85
N GLU A 39 -17.98 7.43 -2.84
CA GLU A 39 -18.22 8.32 -3.96
C GLU A 39 -16.95 9.11 -4.28
N PRO A 40 -15.88 8.44 -4.73
CA PRO A 40 -14.61 9.10 -4.92
C PRO A 40 -14.59 10.02 -6.13
N LEU A 41 -13.85 11.12 -6.01
CA LEU A 41 -13.56 12.00 -7.13
C LEU A 41 -12.26 11.61 -7.84
N ALA A 42 -11.41 10.83 -7.19
CA ALA A 42 -10.15 10.39 -7.76
C ALA A 42 -9.80 9.01 -7.24
N SER A 43 -9.02 8.28 -8.02
CA SER A 43 -8.52 6.95 -7.63
C SER A 43 -7.01 6.99 -7.52
N ILE A 44 -6.50 6.46 -6.40
CA ILE A 44 -5.07 6.22 -6.23
C ILE A 44 -4.85 4.76 -6.56
N VAL A 45 -4.12 4.50 -7.64
CA VAL A 45 -3.85 3.14 -8.10
C VAL A 45 -2.42 2.78 -7.73
N VAL A 46 -2.27 1.71 -6.96
CA VAL A 46 -0.96 1.25 -6.50
C VAL A 46 -0.65 -0.05 -7.24
N ILE A 47 0.33 0.01 -8.11
CA ILE A 47 0.71 -1.14 -8.94
C ILE A 47 1.97 -1.76 -8.37
N GLY A 48 1.96 -3.08 -8.21
CA GLY A 48 3.12 -3.80 -7.70
C GLY A 48 3.41 -5.07 -8.46
N TYR A 49 4.68 -5.33 -8.65
CA TYR A 49 5.16 -6.58 -9.23
C TYR A 49 6.38 -7.02 -8.41
N ASN A 50 6.21 -8.10 -7.64
CA ASN A 50 7.27 -8.61 -6.75
C ASN A 50 7.83 -7.50 -5.86
N GLU A 51 6.92 -6.76 -5.20
CA GLU A 51 7.24 -5.62 -4.35
C GLU A 51 7.08 -5.93 -2.87
N GLU A 52 7.22 -7.19 -2.49
CA GLU A 52 7.03 -7.63 -1.10
C GLU A 52 7.82 -6.80 -0.09
N THR A 53 9.04 -6.38 -0.44
CA THR A 53 9.91 -5.67 0.49
C THR A 53 9.65 -4.16 0.53
N HIS A 54 8.79 -3.64 -0.34
CA HIS A 54 8.56 -2.19 -0.44
C HIS A 54 7.10 -1.79 -0.31
N LEU A 55 6.18 -2.68 -0.65
CA LEU A 55 4.77 -2.32 -0.77
C LEU A 55 4.16 -1.87 0.55
N GLN A 56 4.47 -2.52 1.66
CA GLN A 56 3.90 -2.14 2.94
C GLN A 56 4.31 -0.72 3.34
N ALA A 57 5.57 -0.35 3.10
CA ALA A 57 6.03 1.01 3.38
C ALA A 57 5.28 2.02 2.51
N CYS A 58 5.07 1.69 1.25
CA CYS A 58 4.32 2.55 0.33
C CYS A 58 2.88 2.75 0.80
N LEU A 59 2.20 1.67 1.15
CA LEU A 59 0.81 1.74 1.62
C LEU A 59 0.72 2.48 2.95
N TRP A 60 1.70 2.28 3.83
CA TRP A 60 1.76 3.00 5.10
C TRP A 60 1.85 4.51 4.86
N ALA A 61 2.72 4.93 3.93
CA ALA A 61 2.85 6.34 3.57
C ALA A 61 1.55 6.89 2.98
N ILE A 62 0.91 6.14 2.07
CA ILE A 62 -0.35 6.54 1.47
C ILE A 62 -1.44 6.68 2.54
N SER A 63 -1.46 5.80 3.54
CA SER A 63 -2.46 5.82 4.60
C SER A 63 -2.44 7.10 5.42
N GLU A 64 -1.34 7.85 5.37
CA GLU A 64 -1.19 9.09 6.13
C GLU A 64 -1.42 10.35 5.30
N ILE A 65 -1.81 10.20 4.04
CA ILE A 65 -2.09 11.33 3.19
C ILE A 65 -3.33 12.06 3.70
N GLN A 66 -3.24 13.39 3.74
CA GLN A 66 -4.38 14.24 4.01
C GLN A 66 -4.95 14.70 2.69
N CYS A 67 -6.12 14.20 2.37
CA CYS A 67 -6.74 14.46 1.08
C CYS A 67 -7.96 15.34 1.26
N LYS A 68 -8.00 16.43 0.49
CA LYS A 68 -9.10 17.40 0.53
C LYS A 68 -10.35 16.85 -0.13
N TYR A 69 -10.17 15.96 -1.08
CA TYR A 69 -11.25 15.40 -1.88
C TYR A 69 -11.41 13.91 -1.57
N PRO A 70 -12.63 13.37 -1.73
CA PRO A 70 -12.83 11.93 -1.53
C PRO A 70 -12.06 11.12 -2.57
N VAL A 71 -11.38 10.08 -2.11
CA VAL A 71 -10.57 9.22 -2.96
C VAL A 71 -10.90 7.76 -2.70
N GLU A 72 -10.54 6.92 -3.66
CA GLU A 72 -10.46 5.48 -3.43
C GLU A 72 -9.03 5.02 -3.70
N ILE A 73 -8.62 3.95 -3.03
CA ILE A 73 -7.29 3.38 -3.19
C ILE A 73 -7.48 1.96 -3.69
N ILE A 74 -6.85 1.64 -4.82
CA ILE A 74 -6.99 0.35 -5.48
C ILE A 74 -5.60 -0.22 -5.73
N GLY A 75 -5.43 -1.50 -5.42
CA GLY A 75 -4.19 -2.20 -5.71
C GLY A 75 -4.27 -2.95 -7.04
N VAL A 76 -3.16 -3.02 -7.74
CA VAL A 76 -3.01 -3.88 -8.90
C VAL A 76 -1.76 -4.74 -8.69
N ASP A 77 -1.97 -6.04 -8.57
CA ASP A 77 -0.88 -7.00 -8.47
C ASP A 77 -0.61 -7.55 -9.86
N ASN A 78 0.56 -7.27 -10.38
CA ASN A 78 0.93 -7.66 -11.73
C ASN A 78 1.48 -9.10 -11.76
N ASP A 79 0.69 -10.04 -11.26
CA ASP A 79 1.01 -11.48 -11.19
C ASP A 79 2.32 -11.75 -10.46
N SER A 80 2.42 -11.20 -9.24
CA SER A 80 3.60 -11.38 -8.40
C SER A 80 3.74 -12.81 -7.93
N LYS A 81 4.97 -13.26 -7.75
CA LYS A 81 5.30 -14.60 -7.27
C LYS A 81 5.67 -14.59 -5.79
N ASP A 82 5.77 -13.42 -5.18
CA ASP A 82 6.08 -13.27 -3.76
C ASP A 82 4.81 -12.92 -2.97
N ARG A 83 4.95 -12.27 -1.82
CA ARG A 83 3.84 -11.93 -0.95
C ARG A 83 3.15 -10.61 -1.28
N THR A 84 3.39 -10.05 -2.48
CA THR A 84 2.80 -8.76 -2.86
C THR A 84 1.27 -8.79 -2.76
N ALA A 85 0.62 -9.81 -3.31
CA ALA A 85 -0.84 -9.91 -3.25
C ALA A 85 -1.34 -10.01 -1.81
N GLU A 86 -0.62 -10.75 -0.96
CA GLU A 86 -0.97 -10.87 0.46
C GLU A 86 -0.93 -9.52 1.16
N ILE A 87 0.00 -8.65 0.80
CA ILE A 87 0.11 -7.32 1.39
C ILE A 87 -1.10 -6.48 1.04
N TYR A 88 -1.55 -6.51 -0.21
CA TYR A 88 -2.79 -5.81 -0.59
C TYR A 88 -3.97 -6.35 0.21
N GLU A 89 -4.08 -7.67 0.32
CA GLU A 89 -5.18 -8.30 1.04
C GLU A 89 -5.20 -7.86 2.50
N LYS A 90 -4.05 -7.87 3.16
CA LYS A 90 -3.95 -7.48 4.57
C LYS A 90 -4.14 -5.99 4.78
N SER A 91 -3.92 -5.17 3.76
CA SER A 91 -4.17 -3.74 3.85
C SER A 91 -5.66 -3.40 3.78
N GLY A 92 -6.48 -4.35 3.35
CA GLY A 92 -7.93 -4.17 3.29
C GLY A 92 -8.43 -3.39 2.08
N ILE A 93 -7.56 -3.01 1.15
CA ILE A 93 -8.00 -2.30 -0.05
C ILE A 93 -8.42 -3.30 -1.12
N PRO A 94 -9.34 -2.92 -2.02
CA PRO A 94 -9.63 -3.76 -3.17
C PRO A 94 -8.41 -3.86 -4.07
N TYR A 95 -8.16 -5.03 -4.63
CA TYR A 95 -7.05 -5.19 -5.56
C TYR A 95 -7.40 -6.20 -6.64
N PHE A 96 -6.70 -6.09 -7.76
CA PHE A 96 -6.89 -6.97 -8.90
C PHE A 96 -5.55 -7.58 -9.27
N THR A 97 -5.59 -8.80 -9.78
CA THR A 97 -4.38 -9.44 -10.30
C THR A 97 -4.42 -9.34 -11.82
N GLU A 98 -3.36 -8.75 -12.38
CA GLU A 98 -3.20 -8.64 -13.82
C GLU A 98 -2.16 -9.65 -14.28
N TYR A 99 -2.59 -10.61 -15.10
CA TYR A 99 -1.74 -11.71 -15.51
C TYR A 99 -0.88 -11.41 -16.74
N GLN A 100 -1.14 -10.30 -17.40
CA GLN A 100 -0.32 -9.87 -18.53
C GLN A 100 0.67 -8.82 -18.06
N HIS A 101 1.96 -9.14 -18.19
CA HIS A 101 3.02 -8.26 -17.74
C HIS A 101 3.33 -7.13 -18.72
N SER A 102 2.40 -6.78 -19.58
CA SER A 102 2.63 -5.70 -20.51
C SER A 102 2.19 -4.39 -19.85
N CYS A 103 3.11 -3.46 -19.81
CA CYS A 103 2.84 -2.11 -19.32
C CYS A 103 2.45 -1.18 -20.48
N GLY A 104 2.23 -1.75 -21.62
CA GLY A 104 1.90 -0.98 -22.80
C GLY A 104 0.51 -1.25 -23.27
#